data_878888f78d5731042e0f8c996db9b8c1
#
_entry.id   878888f78d5731042e0f8c996db9b8c1
#
_cell.length_a   1.000
_cell.length_b   1.000
_cell.length_c   1.000
_cell.angle_alpha   90.00
_cell.angle_beta   90.00
_cell.angle_gamma   90.00
#
_symmetry.space_group_name_H-M   'P 1'
#
loop_
_entity.id
_entity.type
_entity.pdbx_description
1 polymer ?
#
loop_
_entity_poly.entity_id
_entity_poly.type
_entity_poly.pdbx_seq_one_letter_code
_entity_poly.pdbx_strand_id
1 'polypeptide(L)'
;VIPDFFNNIRNNYYVANKIIWIAGFIEWNLIIEAMRRLNFYDDGTKDPITLYVASPGGECDAGWALIDMMEKIKKHGVEIRTVCAGSCSSMAALILAAGSKGSRYAFPSSRIMIHQAGIELTGGKLDDIANTTKELQYWTDISAKYLAKITKKPVKDIEKELCYDNYMSASEAKKFGIIDKIDVFMA
;
A
#
# COMPACT_ATOMS: atom_id res chain seq x y z
N VAL A 1 21.94 5.12 20.56
CA VAL A 1 20.85 4.58 21.43
C VAL A 1 19.98 5.77 21.80
N ILE A 2 18.75 5.82 21.31
CA ILE A 2 17.76 6.85 21.70
C ILE A 2 17.31 6.48 23.12
N PRO A 3 17.38 7.38 24.09
CA PRO A 3 16.95 7.09 25.45
C PRO A 3 15.49 6.61 25.49
N ASP A 4 15.16 5.67 26.39
CA ASP A 4 13.82 5.07 26.55
C ASP A 4 12.71 6.11 26.73
N PHE A 5 13.02 7.25 27.33
CA PHE A 5 12.10 8.38 27.47
C PHE A 5 11.57 8.91 26.14
N PHE A 6 12.44 9.13 25.14
CA PHE A 6 12.02 9.59 23.81
C PHE A 6 11.28 8.52 23.02
N ASN A 7 11.63 7.24 23.22
CA ASN A 7 10.88 6.12 22.63
C ASN A 7 9.46 6.05 23.19
N ASN A 8 9.27 6.26 24.50
CA ASN A 8 7.95 6.26 25.13
C ASN A 8 7.08 7.44 24.64
N ILE A 9 7.62 8.67 24.56
CA ILE A 9 6.89 9.82 24.03
C ILE A 9 6.48 9.58 22.58
N ARG A 10 7.40 9.13 21.75
CA ARG A 10 7.14 8.84 20.34
C ARG A 10 6.08 7.77 20.17
N ASN A 11 6.19 6.67 20.90
CA ASN A 11 5.20 5.58 20.84
C ASN A 11 3.82 6.07 21.30
N ASN A 12 3.74 6.85 22.38
CA ASN A 12 2.48 7.43 22.82
C ASN A 12 1.85 8.36 21.78
N TYR A 13 2.64 9.18 21.08
CA TYR A 13 2.15 10.03 20.00
C TYR A 13 1.56 9.21 18.85
N TYR A 14 2.26 8.18 18.36
CA TYR A 14 1.77 7.33 17.27
C TYR A 14 0.53 6.55 17.68
N VAL A 15 0.47 6.05 18.91
CA VAL A 15 -0.71 5.35 19.43
C VAL A 15 -1.90 6.31 19.56
N ALA A 16 -1.70 7.48 20.17
CA ALA A 16 -2.77 8.46 20.38
C ALA A 16 -3.37 9.00 19.06
N ASN A 17 -2.57 9.07 18.00
CA ASN A 17 -3.00 9.55 16.68
C ASN A 17 -3.29 8.41 15.69
N LYS A 18 -3.30 7.14 16.14
CA LYS A 18 -3.57 5.95 15.33
C LYS A 18 -2.71 5.91 14.05
N ILE A 19 -1.39 6.15 14.19
CA ILE A 19 -0.44 6.20 13.09
C ILE A 19 0.32 4.88 12.97
N ILE A 20 0.40 4.35 11.74
CA ILE A 20 1.14 3.15 11.37
C ILE A 20 2.13 3.51 10.25
N TRP A 21 3.37 3.02 10.34
CA TRP A 21 4.36 3.14 9.28
C TRP A 21 4.56 1.81 8.58
N ILE A 22 4.46 1.83 7.25
CA ILE A 22 4.85 0.75 6.34
C ILE A 22 6.10 1.24 5.63
N ALA A 23 7.27 0.95 6.22
CA ALA A 23 8.55 1.44 5.73
C ALA A 23 9.51 0.29 5.43
N GLY A 24 10.19 0.33 4.28
CA GLY A 24 11.08 -0.72 3.82
C GLY A 24 10.39 -1.76 2.95
N PHE A 25 11.02 -2.93 2.77
CA PHE A 25 10.49 -4.02 1.94
C PHE A 25 9.24 -4.62 2.58
N ILE A 26 8.20 -4.87 1.78
CA ILE A 26 6.96 -5.52 2.24
C ILE A 26 7.24 -7.00 2.39
N GLU A 27 7.24 -7.45 3.65
CA GLU A 27 7.41 -8.83 4.06
C GLU A 27 6.47 -9.14 5.23
N TRP A 28 6.28 -10.42 5.54
CA TRP A 28 5.32 -10.85 6.56
C TRP A 28 5.54 -10.22 7.94
N ASN A 29 6.80 -10.03 8.39
CA ASN A 29 7.07 -9.43 9.70
C ASN A 29 6.53 -8.00 9.81
N LEU A 30 6.79 -7.18 8.78
CA LEU A 30 6.30 -5.82 8.70
C LEU A 30 4.76 -5.78 8.65
N ILE A 31 4.17 -6.64 7.84
CA ILE A 31 2.72 -6.67 7.63
C ILE A 31 1.97 -7.20 8.84
N ILE A 32 2.45 -8.23 9.51
CA ILE A 32 1.84 -8.73 10.76
C ILE A 32 1.80 -7.64 11.83
N GLU A 33 2.90 -6.88 12.00
CA GLU A 33 2.92 -5.77 12.95
C GLU A 33 1.92 -4.66 12.56
N ALA A 34 1.83 -4.32 11.29
CA ALA A 34 0.85 -3.36 10.79
C ALA A 34 -0.60 -3.84 11.04
N MET A 35 -0.88 -5.11 10.77
CA MET A 35 -2.20 -5.70 10.99
C MET A 35 -2.58 -5.77 12.48
N ARG A 36 -1.60 -6.05 13.37
CA ARG A 36 -1.81 -5.99 14.83
C ARG A 36 -2.22 -4.59 15.27
N ARG A 37 -1.53 -3.56 14.77
CA ARG A 37 -1.87 -2.16 15.07
C ARG A 37 -3.21 -1.75 14.49
N LEU A 38 -3.52 -2.14 13.27
CA LEU A 38 -4.83 -1.92 12.66
C LEU A 38 -5.94 -2.53 13.51
N ASN A 39 -5.78 -3.78 13.94
CA ASN A 39 -6.77 -4.45 14.79
C ASN A 39 -6.89 -3.81 16.18
N PHE A 40 -5.79 -3.30 16.74
CA PHE A 40 -5.79 -2.57 18.00
C PHE A 40 -6.51 -1.22 17.90
N TYR A 41 -6.36 -0.51 16.76
CA TYR A 41 -6.99 0.77 16.51
C TYR A 41 -8.45 0.69 16.06
N ASP A 42 -8.91 -0.50 15.64
CA ASP A 42 -10.33 -0.80 15.37
C ASP A 42 -11.07 -1.06 16.69
N ASP A 43 -11.06 -0.07 17.56
CA ASP A 43 -11.49 -0.10 18.96
C ASP A 43 -12.97 0.29 19.18
N GLY A 44 -13.72 0.38 18.08
CA GLY A 44 -15.14 0.81 18.10
C GLY A 44 -15.34 2.32 18.00
N THR A 45 -14.29 3.14 18.14
CA THR A 45 -14.33 4.55 17.74
C THR A 45 -14.33 4.65 16.21
N LYS A 46 -14.70 5.81 15.69
CA LYS A 46 -14.63 6.09 14.24
C LYS A 46 -13.46 6.99 13.87
N ASP A 47 -12.50 7.12 14.81
CA ASP A 47 -11.31 7.94 14.58
C ASP A 47 -10.51 7.38 13.41
N PRO A 48 -10.01 8.23 12.52
CA PRO A 48 -9.23 7.79 11.37
C PRO A 48 -7.95 7.09 11.77
N ILE A 49 -7.57 6.05 11.03
CA ILE A 49 -6.26 5.41 11.13
C ILE A 49 -5.41 5.87 9.95
N THR A 50 -4.18 6.32 10.21
CA THR A 50 -3.27 6.82 9.18
C THR A 50 -2.11 5.86 8.95
N LEU A 51 -1.96 5.40 7.68
CA LEU A 51 -0.82 4.61 7.22
C LEU A 51 0.12 5.48 6.40
N TYR A 52 1.31 5.75 6.91
CA TYR A 52 2.42 6.29 6.11
C TYR A 52 3.13 5.15 5.41
N VAL A 53 3.28 5.27 4.10
CA VAL A 53 3.89 4.26 3.24
C VAL A 53 5.14 4.83 2.59
N ALA A 54 6.28 4.15 2.81
CA ALA A 54 7.59 4.50 2.25
C ALA A 54 8.32 3.20 1.88
N SER A 55 7.98 2.60 0.73
CA SER A 55 8.38 1.23 0.42
C SER A 55 8.62 1.02 -1.09
N PRO A 56 9.62 0.21 -1.46
CA PRO A 56 9.83 -0.23 -2.83
C PRO A 56 8.83 -1.30 -3.28
N GLY A 57 7.98 -1.82 -2.37
CA GLY A 57 7.12 -2.97 -2.60
C GLY A 57 7.64 -4.22 -1.90
N GLY A 58 7.23 -5.40 -2.37
CA GLY A 58 7.63 -6.69 -1.82
C GLY A 58 6.61 -7.79 -2.06
N GLU A 59 6.43 -8.69 -1.09
CA GLU A 59 5.61 -9.90 -1.20
C GLU A 59 4.13 -9.57 -1.46
N CYS A 60 3.59 -10.15 -2.52
CA CYS A 60 2.21 -9.91 -2.94
C CYS A 60 1.20 -10.41 -1.92
N ASP A 61 1.36 -11.61 -1.42
CA ASP A 61 0.46 -12.25 -0.46
C ASP A 61 0.41 -11.49 0.86
N ALA A 62 1.56 -11.08 1.41
CA ALA A 62 1.63 -10.24 2.60
C ALA A 62 0.92 -8.89 2.39
N GLY A 63 1.19 -8.22 1.27
CA GLY A 63 0.56 -6.94 0.95
C GLY A 63 -0.96 -7.04 0.76
N TRP A 64 -1.44 -8.10 0.10
CA TRP A 64 -2.87 -8.34 -0.05
C TRP A 64 -3.56 -8.65 1.28
N ALA A 65 -2.91 -9.40 2.19
CA ALA A 65 -3.44 -9.62 3.54
C ALA A 65 -3.69 -8.30 4.29
N LEU A 66 -2.77 -7.32 4.16
CA LEU A 66 -2.95 -5.99 4.72
C LEU A 66 -4.12 -5.24 4.06
N ILE A 67 -4.22 -5.28 2.73
CA ILE A 67 -5.32 -4.64 1.99
C ILE A 67 -6.67 -5.21 2.43
N ASP A 68 -6.80 -6.53 2.56
CA ASP A 68 -8.02 -7.17 3.04
C ASP A 68 -8.39 -6.73 4.46
N MET A 69 -7.40 -6.58 5.36
CA MET A 69 -7.62 -6.03 6.70
C MET A 69 -8.09 -4.58 6.65
N MET A 70 -7.48 -3.74 5.80
CA MET A 70 -7.92 -2.35 5.61
C MET A 70 -9.37 -2.30 5.09
N GLU A 71 -9.73 -3.14 4.12
CA GLU A 71 -11.10 -3.23 3.59
C GLU A 71 -12.11 -3.67 4.67
N LYS A 72 -11.73 -4.62 5.54
CA LYS A 72 -12.54 -5.03 6.69
C LYS A 72 -12.81 -3.85 7.62
N ILE A 73 -11.77 -3.12 8.01
CA ILE A 73 -11.87 -1.99 8.94
C ILE A 73 -12.72 -0.85 8.34
N LYS A 74 -12.57 -0.57 7.06
CA LYS A 74 -13.43 0.40 6.36
C LYS A 74 -14.92 0.01 6.40
N LYS A 75 -15.25 -1.29 6.36
CA LYS A 75 -16.64 -1.75 6.54
C LYS A 75 -17.19 -1.49 7.94
N HIS A 76 -16.32 -1.40 8.95
CA HIS A 76 -16.72 -0.96 10.30
C HIS A 76 -16.95 0.55 10.39
N GLY A 77 -16.77 1.29 9.28
CA GLY A 77 -16.98 2.73 9.19
C GLY A 77 -15.79 3.57 9.68
N VAL A 78 -14.62 2.98 9.83
CA VAL A 78 -13.37 3.68 10.15
C VAL A 78 -12.72 4.18 8.86
N GLU A 79 -12.32 5.45 8.83
CA GLU A 79 -11.56 6.02 7.73
C GLU A 79 -10.10 5.54 7.78
N ILE A 80 -9.62 4.96 6.69
CA ILE A 80 -8.21 4.62 6.52
C ILE A 80 -7.55 5.68 5.63
N ARG A 81 -6.66 6.49 6.20
CA ARG A 81 -5.83 7.45 5.48
C ARG A 81 -4.54 6.79 5.06
N THR A 82 -4.13 6.98 3.82
CA THR A 82 -2.84 6.50 3.31
C THR A 82 -2.02 7.67 2.80
N VAL A 83 -0.73 7.67 3.08
CA VAL A 83 0.19 8.77 2.73
C VAL A 83 1.46 8.21 2.14
N CYS A 84 1.75 8.52 0.89
CA CYS A 84 3.06 8.23 0.31
C CYS A 84 4.08 9.24 0.84
N ALA A 85 5.06 8.74 1.62
CA ALA A 85 6.14 9.53 2.22
C ALA A 85 7.48 9.17 1.56
N GLY A 86 7.77 9.77 0.41
CA GLY A 86 8.95 9.51 -0.40
C GLY A 86 8.63 8.63 -1.60
N SER A 87 8.54 7.31 -1.46
CA SER A 87 8.20 6.42 -2.57
C SER A 87 7.23 5.31 -2.17
N CYS A 88 6.32 4.99 -3.09
CA CYS A 88 5.43 3.83 -3.01
C CYS A 88 5.49 3.09 -4.35
N SER A 89 6.20 1.97 -4.40
CA SER A 89 6.37 1.21 -5.63
C SER A 89 5.72 -0.19 -5.52
N SER A 90 5.26 -0.73 -6.64
CA SER A 90 4.76 -2.11 -6.71
C SER A 90 3.63 -2.35 -5.69
N MET A 91 3.73 -3.37 -4.84
CA MET A 91 2.74 -3.68 -3.79
C MET A 91 2.45 -2.50 -2.87
N ALA A 92 3.44 -1.62 -2.60
CA ALA A 92 3.24 -0.41 -1.79
C ALA A 92 2.29 0.61 -2.46
N ALA A 93 2.30 0.69 -3.78
CA ALA A 93 1.35 1.52 -4.53
C ALA A 93 -0.10 0.99 -4.42
N LEU A 94 -0.27 -0.33 -4.35
CA LEU A 94 -1.59 -0.95 -4.11
C LEU A 94 -2.09 -0.68 -2.69
N ILE A 95 -1.21 -0.79 -1.67
CA ILE A 95 -1.54 -0.43 -0.29
C ILE A 95 -1.91 1.06 -0.18
N LEU A 96 -1.15 1.95 -0.83
CA LEU A 96 -1.48 3.38 -0.92
C LEU A 96 -2.86 3.61 -1.52
N ALA A 97 -3.16 2.93 -2.63
CA ALA A 97 -4.45 3.01 -3.31
C ALA A 97 -5.62 2.45 -2.48
N ALA A 98 -5.35 1.56 -1.50
CA ALA A 98 -6.33 0.93 -0.65
C ALA A 98 -6.91 1.84 0.43
N GLY A 99 -6.38 3.05 0.62
CA GLY A 99 -6.95 4.04 1.53
C GLY A 99 -8.41 4.38 1.20
N SER A 100 -9.12 4.96 2.16
CA SER A 100 -10.48 5.45 1.96
C SER A 100 -10.51 6.51 0.86
N LYS A 101 -11.51 6.45 0.01
CA LYS A 101 -11.66 7.41 -1.08
C LYS A 101 -11.77 8.84 -0.52
N GLY A 102 -10.98 9.75 -1.08
CA GLY A 102 -10.85 11.15 -0.61
C GLY A 102 -9.72 11.32 0.42
N SER A 103 -9.14 10.22 0.92
CA SER A 103 -8.15 10.21 2.01
C SER A 103 -6.86 9.45 1.66
N ARG A 104 -6.49 9.45 0.37
CA ARG A 104 -5.24 8.93 -0.15
C ARG A 104 -4.34 10.09 -0.53
N TYR A 105 -3.18 10.18 0.09
CA TYR A 105 -2.30 11.33 0.01
C TYR A 105 -0.91 10.96 -0.51
N ALA A 106 -0.20 11.93 -1.04
CA ALA A 106 1.24 11.86 -1.28
C ALA A 106 1.88 13.20 -0.97
N PHE A 107 3.12 13.18 -0.50
CA PHE A 107 3.92 14.41 -0.43
C PHE A 107 4.27 14.90 -1.83
N PRO A 108 4.48 16.21 -2.04
CA PRO A 108 4.68 16.78 -3.38
C PRO A 108 5.81 16.16 -4.19
N SER A 109 6.91 15.77 -3.53
CA SER A 109 8.09 15.13 -4.16
C SER A 109 8.03 13.62 -4.22
N SER A 110 6.91 13.00 -3.77
CA SER A 110 6.76 11.54 -3.77
C SER A 110 6.75 10.95 -5.17
N ARG A 111 7.27 9.72 -5.26
CA ARG A 111 7.23 8.89 -6.46
C ARG A 111 6.36 7.67 -6.23
N ILE A 112 5.49 7.40 -7.15
CA ILE A 112 4.62 6.22 -7.13
C ILE A 112 4.92 5.39 -8.37
N MET A 113 5.04 4.07 -8.23
CA MET A 113 5.30 3.18 -9.36
C MET A 113 4.38 1.97 -9.30
N ILE A 114 3.78 1.65 -10.43
CA ILE A 114 3.00 0.45 -10.62
C ILE A 114 3.61 -0.40 -11.75
N HIS A 115 3.56 -1.69 -11.60
CA HIS A 115 3.96 -2.67 -12.59
C HIS A 115 3.27 -4.02 -12.36
N GLN A 116 3.39 -4.95 -13.30
CA GLN A 116 2.94 -6.33 -13.13
C GLN A 116 3.73 -7.05 -12.03
N ALA A 117 3.17 -8.12 -11.47
CA ALA A 117 3.90 -8.96 -10.53
C ALA A 117 5.14 -9.57 -11.21
N GLY A 118 6.24 -9.57 -10.50
CA GLY A 118 7.52 -10.09 -10.98
C GLY A 118 8.26 -10.87 -9.91
N ILE A 119 9.14 -11.76 -10.35
CA ILE A 119 10.06 -12.50 -9.50
C ILE A 119 11.40 -12.64 -10.20
N GLU A 120 12.47 -12.62 -9.46
CA GLU A 120 13.78 -12.97 -9.99
C GLU A 120 13.92 -14.50 -10.03
N LEU A 121 13.89 -15.06 -11.25
CA LEU A 121 14.06 -16.51 -11.47
C LEU A 121 15.51 -16.82 -11.81
N THR A 122 16.17 -17.60 -10.98
CA THR A 122 17.55 -18.05 -11.19
C THR A 122 17.65 -19.43 -11.87
N GLY A 123 16.51 -20.03 -12.23
CA GLY A 123 16.39 -21.34 -12.87
C GLY A 123 15.30 -22.19 -12.22
N GLY A 124 15.10 -23.41 -12.71
CA GLY A 124 14.12 -24.36 -12.19
C GLY A 124 13.75 -25.43 -13.22
N LYS A 125 12.93 -26.41 -12.80
CA LYS A 125 12.31 -27.36 -13.71
C LYS A 125 11.23 -26.66 -14.53
N LEU A 126 10.95 -27.16 -15.72
CA LEU A 126 9.95 -26.59 -16.64
C LEU A 126 8.58 -26.41 -15.96
N ASP A 127 8.12 -27.41 -15.22
CA ASP A 127 6.84 -27.37 -14.54
C ASP A 127 6.81 -26.34 -13.40
N ASP A 128 7.92 -26.17 -12.68
CA ASP A 128 8.05 -25.16 -11.61
C ASP A 128 7.99 -23.75 -12.20
N ILE A 129 8.68 -23.52 -13.32
CA ILE A 129 8.63 -22.24 -14.05
C ILE A 129 7.20 -21.95 -14.53
N ALA A 130 6.53 -22.95 -15.11
CA ALA A 130 5.16 -22.82 -15.60
C ALA A 130 4.17 -22.50 -14.46
N ASN A 131 4.32 -23.15 -13.30
CA ASN A 131 3.49 -22.88 -12.12
C ASN A 131 3.75 -21.49 -11.54
N THR A 132 5.02 -21.08 -11.44
CA THR A 132 5.39 -19.73 -10.99
C THR A 132 4.81 -18.66 -11.93
N THR A 133 4.87 -18.89 -13.24
CA THR A 133 4.27 -17.95 -14.21
C THR A 133 2.77 -17.80 -14.01
N LYS A 134 2.04 -18.89 -13.73
CA LYS A 134 0.60 -18.82 -13.43
C LYS A 134 0.32 -18.02 -12.17
N GLU A 135 1.13 -18.18 -11.15
CA GLU A 135 0.99 -17.44 -9.88
C GLU A 135 1.25 -15.94 -10.09
N LEU A 136 2.29 -15.57 -10.85
CA LEU A 136 2.56 -14.18 -11.21
C LEU A 136 1.41 -13.58 -12.04
N GLN A 137 0.83 -14.35 -12.96
CA GLN A 137 -0.33 -13.90 -13.73
C GLN A 137 -1.54 -13.66 -12.82
N TYR A 138 -1.79 -14.56 -11.85
CA TYR A 138 -2.87 -14.41 -10.87
C TYR A 138 -2.73 -13.09 -10.08
N TRP A 139 -1.55 -12.79 -9.54
CA TRP A 139 -1.30 -11.56 -8.81
C TRP A 139 -1.39 -10.31 -9.70
N THR A 140 -0.95 -10.41 -10.94
CA THR A 140 -1.09 -9.32 -11.93
C THR A 140 -2.56 -9.03 -12.22
N ASP A 141 -3.37 -10.07 -12.46
CA ASP A 141 -4.79 -9.94 -12.78
C ASP A 141 -5.59 -9.33 -11.60
N ILE A 142 -5.32 -9.76 -10.37
CA ILE A 142 -5.94 -9.19 -9.16
C ILE A 142 -5.56 -7.71 -9.03
N SER A 143 -4.29 -7.37 -9.21
CA SER A 143 -3.79 -6.00 -9.11
C SER A 143 -4.42 -5.10 -10.17
N ALA A 144 -4.53 -5.59 -11.42
CA ALA A 144 -5.17 -4.86 -12.51
C ALA A 144 -6.66 -4.59 -12.23
N LYS A 145 -7.40 -5.61 -11.80
CA LYS A 145 -8.82 -5.49 -11.43
C LYS A 145 -9.02 -4.52 -10.25
N TYR A 146 -8.14 -4.59 -9.25
CA TYR A 146 -8.20 -3.74 -8.07
C TYR A 146 -7.94 -2.27 -8.43
N LEU A 147 -6.88 -1.99 -9.19
CA LEU A 147 -6.57 -0.63 -9.65
C LEU A 147 -7.68 -0.10 -10.58
N ALA A 148 -8.23 -0.92 -11.47
CA ALA A 148 -9.36 -0.54 -12.33
C ALA A 148 -10.58 -0.09 -11.52
N LYS A 149 -10.94 -0.84 -10.47
CA LYS A 149 -12.02 -0.49 -9.54
C LYS A 149 -11.77 0.85 -8.85
N ILE A 150 -10.55 1.07 -8.35
CA ILE A 150 -10.19 2.29 -7.59
C ILE A 150 -10.13 3.50 -8.50
N THR A 151 -9.46 3.38 -9.65
CA THR A 151 -9.21 4.49 -10.59
C THR A 151 -10.39 4.74 -11.53
N LYS A 152 -11.37 3.82 -11.56
CA LYS A 152 -12.51 3.81 -12.49
C LYS A 152 -12.11 3.75 -13.97
N LYS A 153 -10.95 3.16 -14.25
CA LYS A 153 -10.45 2.92 -15.60
C LYS A 153 -10.81 1.50 -16.04
N PRO A 154 -10.92 1.24 -17.35
CA PRO A 154 -11.06 -0.12 -17.88
C PRO A 154 -9.88 -1.00 -17.46
N VAL A 155 -10.13 -2.28 -17.14
CA VAL A 155 -9.07 -3.24 -16.76
C VAL A 155 -7.98 -3.31 -17.83
N LYS A 156 -8.35 -3.37 -19.12
CA LYS A 156 -7.41 -3.41 -20.25
C LYS A 156 -6.46 -2.22 -20.32
N ASP A 157 -6.90 -1.05 -19.85
CA ASP A 157 -6.03 0.13 -19.81
C ASP A 157 -5.05 0.04 -18.64
N ILE A 158 -5.50 -0.48 -17.50
CA ILE A 158 -4.61 -0.75 -16.38
C ILE A 158 -3.58 -1.83 -16.74
N GLU A 159 -3.98 -2.92 -17.42
CA GLU A 159 -3.06 -3.96 -17.86
C GLU A 159 -1.92 -3.40 -18.72
N LYS A 160 -2.21 -2.46 -19.63
CA LYS A 160 -1.18 -1.77 -20.43
C LYS A 160 -0.20 -0.96 -19.56
N GLU A 161 -0.73 -0.27 -18.56
CA GLU A 161 0.07 0.54 -17.63
C GLU A 161 0.94 -0.31 -16.69
N LEU A 162 0.56 -1.56 -16.47
CA LEU A 162 1.33 -2.53 -15.67
C LEU A 162 2.42 -3.27 -16.45
N CYS A 163 2.42 -3.21 -17.80
CA CYS A 163 3.42 -3.93 -18.60
C CYS A 163 4.86 -3.49 -18.34
N TYR A 164 5.07 -2.29 -17.84
CA TYR A 164 6.36 -1.68 -17.56
C TYR A 164 6.36 -1.02 -16.20
N ASP A 165 7.55 -0.69 -15.68
CA ASP A 165 7.70 0.15 -14.50
C ASP A 165 7.15 1.55 -14.79
N ASN A 166 5.89 1.77 -14.46
CA ASN A 166 5.21 3.03 -14.71
C ASN A 166 5.39 3.96 -13.50
N TYR A 167 6.40 4.82 -13.57
CA TYR A 167 6.73 5.80 -12.54
C TYR A 167 5.93 7.09 -12.70
N MET A 168 5.25 7.48 -11.63
CA MET A 168 4.42 8.68 -11.54
C MET A 168 4.92 9.63 -10.46
N SER A 169 4.91 10.92 -10.76
CA SER A 169 4.92 11.98 -9.75
C SER A 169 3.61 11.97 -8.96
N ALA A 170 3.57 12.68 -7.83
CA ALA A 170 2.34 12.82 -7.04
C ALA A 170 1.19 13.41 -7.90
N SER A 171 1.48 14.35 -8.79
CA SER A 171 0.48 14.95 -9.69
C SER A 171 -0.07 13.95 -10.71
N GLU A 172 0.79 13.14 -11.31
CA GLU A 172 0.39 12.08 -12.25
C GLU A 172 -0.40 10.98 -11.55
N ALA A 173 0.02 10.54 -10.34
CA ALA A 173 -0.68 9.56 -9.53
C ALA A 173 -2.09 10.03 -9.11
N LYS A 174 -2.25 11.33 -8.82
CA LYS A 174 -3.55 11.94 -8.58
C LYS A 174 -4.42 11.93 -9.83
N LYS A 175 -3.89 12.32 -10.97
CA LYS A 175 -4.59 12.27 -12.28
C LYS A 175 -4.94 10.83 -12.66
N PHE A 176 -4.06 9.89 -12.35
CA PHE A 176 -4.29 8.46 -12.59
C PHE A 176 -5.41 7.91 -11.70
N GLY A 177 -5.56 8.41 -10.46
CA GLY A 177 -6.58 8.05 -9.50
C GLY A 177 -6.10 7.13 -8.36
N ILE A 178 -4.79 6.93 -8.23
CA ILE A 178 -4.19 6.18 -7.12
C ILE A 178 -4.30 6.97 -5.81
N ILE A 179 -4.10 8.28 -5.87
CA ILE A 179 -4.25 9.19 -4.73
C ILE A 179 -5.32 10.25 -5.01
N ASP A 180 -5.79 10.90 -3.94
CA ASP A 180 -6.81 11.94 -4.00
C ASP A 180 -6.22 13.35 -3.80
N LYS A 181 -5.18 13.47 -2.97
CA LYS A 181 -4.62 14.78 -2.56
C LYS A 181 -3.09 14.76 -2.54
N ILE A 182 -2.51 15.93 -2.78
CA ILE A 182 -1.08 16.19 -2.61
C ILE A 182 -0.98 17.18 -1.48
N ASP A 183 -0.39 16.77 -0.34
CA ASP A 183 -0.34 17.60 0.85
C ASP A 183 0.89 17.27 1.70
N VAL A 184 1.45 18.29 2.35
CA VAL A 184 2.52 18.17 3.34
C VAL A 184 2.00 18.25 4.77
N PHE A 185 0.79 18.77 4.95
CA PHE A 185 0.16 18.97 6.25
C PHE A 185 -1.20 18.28 6.26
N MET A 186 -1.25 17.10 6.86
CA MET A 186 -2.53 16.53 7.25
C MET A 186 -2.95 17.21 8.55
N ALA A 187 -3.90 18.11 8.44
CA ALA A 187 -4.58 18.68 9.58
C ALA A 187 -5.51 17.63 10.24
#